data_d1b96fc3e09a0e9fb24613f1a7c03892
#
_entry.id   d1b96fc3e09a0e9fb24613f1a7c03892
#
_cell.length_a   1.000
_cell.length_b   1.000
_cell.length_c   1.000
_cell.angle_alpha   90.00
_cell.angle_beta   90.00
_cell.angle_gamma   90.00
#
_symmetry.space_group_name_H-M   'P 1'
#
loop_
_entity.id
_entity.type
_entity.pdbx_description
1 polymer ?
#
loop_
_entity_poly.entity_id
_entity_poly.type
_entity_poly.pdbx_seq_one_letter_code
_entity_poly.pdbx_strand_id
1 'polypeptide(L)'
;HGWGVADYTDGRPVVEKQAWAAYHGEHFPMKAARVHARAVIAHVRRATVGHTSIENTHPFRHGRFTFAHNGTIPEFERVRRRMLAETDPLHRDAIRGQTDSEHLFHYLLTCWSRGPQSDLAGTVRAGLERVLAWCHEIAPGKQVGLNIVLSDGRQMVASRLNRSLWYLCRDEIVRCPVCKQPHVHHEPGAAY
;
A
#
# COMPACT_ATOMS: atom_id res chain seq x y z
N HIS A 1 -7.53 14.38 -2.01
CA HIS A 1 -6.76 13.68 -3.05
C HIS A 1 -5.29 13.69 -2.67
N GLY A 2 -4.53 12.72 -3.19
CA GLY A 2 -3.09 12.64 -3.02
C GLY A 2 -2.52 11.57 -3.94
N TRP A 3 -1.22 11.59 -4.16
CA TRP A 3 -0.51 10.54 -4.88
C TRP A 3 0.84 10.28 -4.23
N GLY A 4 1.39 9.14 -4.50
CA GLY A 4 2.76 8.83 -4.11
C GLY A 4 3.32 7.64 -4.88
N VAL A 5 4.62 7.64 -4.98
CA VAL A 5 5.41 6.59 -5.62
C VAL A 5 6.53 6.20 -4.67
N ALA A 6 6.67 4.92 -4.42
CA ALA A 6 7.83 4.32 -3.78
C ALA A 6 8.57 3.46 -4.79
N ASP A 7 9.85 3.64 -4.92
CA ASP A 7 10.72 2.82 -5.77
C ASP A 7 11.95 2.33 -4.99
N TYR A 8 12.51 1.19 -5.43
CA TYR A 8 13.67 0.56 -4.82
C TYR A 8 14.82 0.59 -5.82
N THR A 9 15.50 1.71 -5.90
CA THR A 9 16.64 1.87 -6.81
C THR A 9 17.87 1.15 -6.26
N ASP A 10 18.36 1.43 -5.09
CA ASP A 10 19.57 0.82 -4.52
C ASP A 10 19.28 -0.08 -3.32
N GLY A 11 18.21 -0.87 -3.40
CA GLY A 11 17.76 -1.75 -2.33
C GLY A 11 17.14 -1.02 -1.13
N ARG A 12 17.01 0.30 -1.22
CA ARG A 12 16.31 1.14 -0.23
C ARG A 12 15.14 1.85 -0.90
N PRO A 13 14.00 1.97 -0.20
CA PRO A 13 12.85 2.67 -0.76
C PRO A 13 13.07 4.18 -0.78
N VAL A 14 12.89 4.78 -1.95
CA VAL A 14 12.74 6.22 -2.13
C VAL A 14 11.25 6.50 -2.30
N VAL A 15 10.68 7.35 -1.45
CA VAL A 15 9.25 7.66 -1.46
C VAL A 15 9.05 9.13 -1.74
N GLU A 16 8.28 9.43 -2.77
CA GLU A 16 7.79 10.77 -3.10
C GLU A 16 6.27 10.79 -3.02
N LYS A 17 5.73 11.75 -2.28
CA LYS A 17 4.29 11.89 -2.05
C LYS A 17 3.85 13.34 -2.16
N GLN A 18 2.62 13.54 -2.61
CA GLN A 18 1.97 14.84 -2.65
C GLN A 18 0.53 14.74 -2.16
N ALA A 19 0.11 15.75 -1.41
CA ALA A 19 -1.24 15.82 -0.84
C ALA A 19 -2.26 16.49 -1.79
N TRP A 20 -2.01 16.47 -3.09
CA TRP A 20 -2.94 16.91 -4.16
C TRP A 20 -3.06 15.87 -5.25
N ALA A 21 -4.04 16.05 -6.13
CA ALA A 21 -4.34 15.06 -7.17
C ALA A 21 -3.19 14.92 -8.19
N ALA A 22 -2.95 13.71 -8.67
CA ALA A 22 -1.86 13.39 -9.60
C ALA A 22 -1.96 14.15 -10.96
N TYR A 23 -3.14 14.61 -11.32
CA TYR A 23 -3.37 15.39 -12.54
C TYR A 23 -3.14 16.92 -12.35
N HIS A 24 -2.79 17.36 -11.13
CA HIS A 24 -2.41 18.75 -10.89
C HIS A 24 -0.90 18.92 -11.03
N GLY A 25 -0.49 19.65 -12.07
CA GLY A 25 0.90 19.97 -12.33
C GLY A 25 1.71 18.82 -12.94
N GLU A 26 3.02 19.03 -13.03
CA GLU A 26 3.95 18.12 -13.72
C GLU A 26 4.69 17.16 -12.79
N HIS A 27 4.50 17.24 -11.49
CA HIS A 27 5.26 16.46 -10.50
C HIS A 27 5.11 14.94 -10.68
N PHE A 28 3.86 14.47 -10.87
CA PHE A 28 3.63 13.04 -11.05
C PHE A 28 4.21 12.51 -12.37
N PRO A 29 3.99 13.14 -13.53
CA PRO A 29 4.64 12.75 -14.78
C PRO A 29 6.17 12.80 -14.71
N MET A 30 6.75 13.83 -14.10
CA MET A 30 8.20 13.94 -13.91
C MET A 30 8.76 12.81 -13.04
N LYS A 31 8.09 12.46 -11.94
CA LYS A 31 8.49 11.33 -11.10
C LYS A 31 8.37 10.03 -11.88
N ALA A 32 7.26 9.79 -12.56
CA ALA A 32 7.04 8.57 -13.34
C ALA A 32 8.11 8.36 -14.42
N ALA A 33 8.55 9.44 -15.08
CA ALA A 33 9.61 9.39 -16.10
C ALA A 33 10.99 9.06 -15.54
N ARG A 34 11.24 9.25 -14.25
CA ARG A 34 12.53 9.02 -13.58
C ARG A 34 12.61 7.69 -12.83
N VAL A 35 11.52 6.97 -12.70
CA VAL A 35 11.51 5.69 -11.97
C VAL A 35 12.10 4.59 -12.84
N HIS A 36 13.25 4.07 -12.43
CA HIS A 36 13.93 2.92 -13.03
C HIS A 36 14.32 1.94 -11.91
N ALA A 37 13.35 1.15 -11.45
CA ALA A 37 13.55 0.26 -10.31
C ALA A 37 12.92 -1.11 -10.54
N ARG A 38 13.44 -2.13 -9.86
CA ARG A 38 12.90 -3.51 -9.93
C ARG A 38 11.55 -3.66 -9.24
N ALA A 39 11.27 -2.82 -8.24
CA ALA A 39 10.02 -2.81 -7.50
C ALA A 39 9.53 -1.37 -7.35
N VAL A 40 8.27 -1.14 -7.67
CA VAL A 40 7.62 0.15 -7.57
C VAL A 40 6.23 -0.04 -6.97
N ILE A 41 5.86 0.80 -6.01
CA ILE A 41 4.48 0.95 -5.54
C ILE A 41 4.02 2.36 -5.86
N ALA A 42 3.04 2.51 -6.74
CA ALA A 42 2.39 3.78 -7.02
C ALA A 42 0.95 3.75 -6.50
N HIS A 43 0.51 4.84 -5.89
CA HIS A 43 -0.85 4.94 -5.35
C HIS A 43 -1.43 6.32 -5.61
N VAL A 44 -2.68 6.34 -6.08
CA VAL A 44 -3.48 7.55 -6.19
C VAL A 44 -4.62 7.46 -5.19
N ARG A 45 -4.66 8.40 -4.25
CA ARG A 45 -5.64 8.43 -3.18
C ARG A 45 -6.80 9.34 -3.51
N ARG A 46 -8.02 8.81 -3.42
CA ARG A 46 -9.23 9.61 -3.27
C ARG A 46 -9.57 9.63 -1.76
N ALA A 47 -9.42 10.78 -1.12
CA ALA A 47 -9.69 10.90 0.31
C ALA A 47 -11.16 10.61 0.62
N THR A 48 -11.40 9.59 1.43
CA THR A 48 -12.73 9.23 1.97
C THR A 48 -12.76 9.36 3.49
N VAL A 49 -11.59 9.24 4.14
CA VAL A 49 -11.42 9.34 5.59
C VAL A 49 -10.13 10.11 5.87
N GLY A 50 -10.15 10.98 6.88
CA GLY A 50 -9.01 11.77 7.34
C GLY A 50 -8.69 13.00 6.48
N HIS A 51 -7.95 13.94 7.05
CA HIS A 51 -7.51 15.15 6.34
C HIS A 51 -6.53 14.81 5.21
N THR A 52 -6.55 15.65 4.19
CA THR A 52 -5.57 15.57 3.10
C THR A 52 -4.23 16.08 3.63
N SER A 53 -3.31 15.17 3.90
CA SER A 53 -1.95 15.47 4.36
C SER A 53 -0.97 14.46 3.76
N ILE A 54 0.31 14.80 3.79
CA ILE A 54 1.39 13.91 3.33
C ILE A 54 1.45 12.66 4.19
N GLU A 55 1.27 12.78 5.51
CA GLU A 55 1.26 11.67 6.47
C GLU A 55 0.18 10.64 6.14
N ASN A 56 -0.98 11.10 5.69
CA ASN A 56 -2.12 10.25 5.32
C ASN A 56 -2.08 9.75 3.87
N THR A 57 -1.03 10.06 3.12
CA THR A 57 -0.90 9.68 1.71
C THR A 57 0.00 8.46 1.54
N HIS A 58 -0.47 7.48 0.75
CA HIS A 58 0.30 6.29 0.39
C HIS A 58 1.39 6.61 -0.66
N PRO A 59 2.41 5.76 -0.80
CA PRO A 59 2.75 4.62 0.06
C PRO A 59 3.30 5.07 1.42
N PHE A 60 3.03 4.27 2.46
CA PHE A 60 3.72 4.41 3.75
C PHE A 60 5.08 3.75 3.68
N ARG A 61 6.02 4.24 4.50
CA ARG A 61 7.37 3.70 4.59
C ARG A 61 7.81 3.58 6.04
N HIS A 62 8.44 2.44 6.37
CA HIS A 62 9.18 2.26 7.61
C HIS A 62 10.40 1.35 7.36
N GLY A 63 11.59 1.86 7.64
CA GLY A 63 12.82 1.15 7.30
C GLY A 63 12.89 0.82 5.80
N ARG A 64 13.02 -0.47 5.49
CA ARG A 64 13.03 -0.98 4.11
C ARG A 64 11.65 -1.29 3.54
N PHE A 65 10.61 -1.26 4.35
CA PHE A 65 9.26 -1.64 3.94
C PHE A 65 8.49 -0.45 3.37
N THR A 66 7.72 -0.72 2.33
CA THR A 66 6.72 0.19 1.78
C THR A 66 5.37 -0.50 1.67
N PHE A 67 4.30 0.27 1.86
CA PHE A 67 2.95 -0.27 1.98
C PHE A 67 1.92 0.64 1.31
N ALA A 68 0.98 0.03 0.61
CA ALA A 68 -0.22 0.68 0.13
C ALA A 68 -1.45 -0.16 0.44
N HIS A 69 -2.58 0.50 0.70
CA HIS A 69 -3.85 -0.13 1.02
C HIS A 69 -4.98 0.54 0.25
N ASN A 70 -5.75 -0.26 -0.45
CA ASN A 70 -7.00 0.13 -1.08
C ASN A 70 -8.14 -0.63 -0.40
N GLY A 71 -8.73 -0.01 0.58
CA GLY A 71 -9.76 -0.64 1.39
C GLY A 71 -10.27 0.26 2.50
N THR A 72 -10.98 -0.33 3.44
CA THR A 72 -11.47 0.35 4.63
C THR A 72 -11.66 -0.66 5.75
N ILE A 73 -11.20 -0.33 6.93
CA ILE A 73 -11.47 -1.05 8.17
C ILE A 73 -12.70 -0.39 8.82
N PRO A 74 -13.86 -1.06 8.85
CA PRO A 74 -15.08 -0.49 9.45
C PRO A 74 -14.89 -0.30 10.95
N GLU A 75 -15.59 0.68 11.53
CA GLU A 75 -15.51 1.03 12.96
C GLU A 75 -14.07 1.18 13.43
N PHE A 76 -13.23 1.85 12.61
CA PHE A 76 -11.79 1.87 12.76
C PHE A 76 -11.34 2.31 14.16
N GLU A 77 -11.96 3.30 14.76
CA GLU A 77 -11.59 3.77 16.12
C GLU A 77 -11.67 2.66 17.19
N ARG A 78 -12.59 1.72 17.03
CA ARG A 78 -12.74 0.57 17.92
C ARG A 78 -11.70 -0.51 17.61
N VAL A 79 -11.51 -0.82 16.32
CA VAL A 79 -10.50 -1.79 15.85
C VAL A 79 -9.10 -1.27 16.17
N ARG A 80 -8.85 0.02 16.00
CA ARG A 80 -7.59 0.71 16.31
C ARG A 80 -7.10 0.42 17.72
N ARG A 81 -7.99 0.43 18.71
CA ARG A 81 -7.60 0.17 20.11
C ARG A 81 -6.99 -1.23 20.27
N ARG A 82 -7.59 -2.25 19.66
CA ARG A 82 -7.04 -3.61 19.66
C ARG A 82 -5.74 -3.70 18.89
N MET A 83 -5.71 -3.10 17.72
CA MET A 83 -4.53 -3.08 16.86
C MET A 83 -3.34 -2.44 17.59
N LEU A 84 -3.53 -1.27 18.21
CA LEU A 84 -2.48 -0.60 18.98
C LEU A 84 -2.04 -1.38 20.22
N ALA A 85 -2.95 -2.11 20.88
CA ALA A 85 -2.59 -2.95 22.02
C ALA A 85 -1.68 -4.13 21.62
N GLU A 86 -1.79 -4.63 20.40
CA GLU A 86 -0.96 -5.71 19.86
C GLU A 86 0.25 -5.19 19.06
N THR A 87 0.34 -3.88 18.79
CA THR A 87 1.48 -3.27 18.07
C THR A 87 2.62 -2.95 19.03
N ASP A 88 3.84 -3.36 18.67
CA ASP A 88 5.04 -3.06 19.45
C ASP A 88 5.26 -1.55 19.62
N PRO A 89 5.76 -1.10 20.78
CA PRO A 89 6.02 0.32 21.01
C PRO A 89 6.82 0.98 19.89
N LEU A 90 7.87 0.34 19.40
CA LEU A 90 8.70 0.84 18.31
C LEU A 90 7.88 1.19 17.05
N HIS A 91 6.96 0.30 16.67
CA HIS A 91 6.12 0.51 15.49
C HIS A 91 4.97 1.48 15.79
N ARG A 92 4.40 1.41 16.99
CA ARG A 92 3.32 2.30 17.41
C ARG A 92 3.77 3.77 17.45
N ASP A 93 4.96 4.03 17.98
CA ASP A 93 5.53 5.38 18.10
C ASP A 93 5.96 5.97 16.75
N ALA A 94 6.06 5.12 15.72
CA ALA A 94 6.38 5.53 14.35
C ALA A 94 5.15 5.95 13.53
N ILE A 95 3.92 5.72 14.01
CA ILE A 95 2.68 6.15 13.37
C ILE A 95 2.60 7.68 13.42
N ARG A 96 2.36 8.32 12.28
CA ARG A 96 2.32 9.79 12.14
C ARG A 96 0.94 10.32 11.79
N GLY A 97 0.21 9.58 10.97
CA GLY A 97 -1.12 9.93 10.50
C GLY A 97 -2.24 9.27 11.31
N GLN A 98 -3.44 9.34 10.74
CA GLN A 98 -4.66 8.90 11.41
C GLN A 98 -5.40 7.82 10.64
N THR A 99 -4.83 7.33 9.52
CA THR A 99 -5.51 6.37 8.65
C THR A 99 -5.46 4.96 9.21
N ASP A 100 -6.51 4.20 8.94
CA ASP A 100 -6.54 2.75 9.15
C ASP A 100 -5.37 2.04 8.45
N SER A 101 -4.99 2.54 7.29
CA SER A 101 -3.92 2.02 6.45
C SER A 101 -2.55 2.09 7.12
N GLU A 102 -2.19 3.22 7.73
CA GLU A 102 -0.90 3.37 8.42
C GLU A 102 -0.83 2.51 9.69
N HIS A 103 -1.92 2.47 10.45
CA HIS A 103 -2.01 1.61 11.63
C HIS A 103 -1.89 0.13 11.25
N LEU A 104 -2.59 -0.31 10.19
CA LEU A 104 -2.47 -1.65 9.65
C LEU A 104 -1.02 -1.97 9.25
N PHE A 105 -0.36 -1.04 8.57
CA PHE A 105 1.04 -1.19 8.17
C PHE A 105 1.95 -1.47 9.37
N HIS A 106 1.89 -0.64 10.40
CA HIS A 106 2.73 -0.78 11.59
C HIS A 106 2.39 -2.03 12.42
N TYR A 107 1.12 -2.45 12.42
CA TYR A 107 0.73 -3.72 13.00
C TYR A 107 1.34 -4.91 12.23
N LEU A 108 1.29 -4.90 10.90
CA LEU A 108 1.91 -5.94 10.08
C LEU A 108 3.44 -6.00 10.25
N LEU A 109 4.09 -4.86 10.44
CA LEU A 109 5.52 -4.81 10.77
C LEU A 109 5.82 -5.44 12.14
N THR A 110 4.93 -5.26 13.11
CA THR A 110 5.02 -5.94 14.40
C THR A 110 4.88 -7.46 14.23
N CYS A 111 3.92 -7.92 13.43
CA CYS A 111 3.79 -9.33 13.11
C CYS A 111 5.06 -9.88 12.45
N TRP A 112 5.66 -9.10 11.53
CA TRP A 112 6.92 -9.46 10.88
C TRP A 112 8.08 -9.56 11.86
N SER A 113 8.23 -8.61 12.77
CA SER A 113 9.32 -8.62 13.76
C SER A 113 9.25 -9.81 14.74
N ARG A 114 8.04 -10.31 15.00
CA ARG A 114 7.78 -11.44 15.89
C ARG A 114 7.76 -12.80 15.19
N GLY A 115 7.57 -12.80 13.88
CA GLY A 115 7.44 -14.01 13.08
C GLY A 115 8.71 -14.47 12.40
N PRO A 116 8.64 -15.57 11.64
CA PRO A 116 9.76 -16.02 10.83
C PRO A 116 10.02 -15.03 9.70
N GLN A 117 11.15 -14.35 9.76
CA GLN A 117 11.51 -13.31 8.78
C GLN A 117 11.83 -13.85 7.36
N SER A 118 11.63 -15.13 7.13
CA SER A 118 11.73 -15.79 5.82
C SER A 118 10.40 -15.87 5.06
N ASP A 119 9.25 -15.70 5.75
CA ASP A 119 7.91 -15.84 5.18
C ASP A 119 7.08 -14.55 5.34
N LEU A 120 7.32 -13.61 4.44
CA LEU A 120 6.55 -12.36 4.41
C LEU A 120 5.07 -12.61 4.09
N ALA A 121 4.78 -13.53 3.17
CA ALA A 121 3.41 -13.81 2.74
C ALA A 121 2.58 -14.45 3.85
N GLY A 122 3.12 -15.45 4.56
CA GLY A 122 2.46 -16.08 5.71
C GLY A 122 2.25 -15.11 6.86
N THR A 123 3.23 -14.27 7.15
CA THR A 123 3.12 -13.22 8.18
C THR A 123 2.01 -12.21 7.84
N VAL A 124 1.98 -11.71 6.62
CA VAL A 124 0.93 -10.77 6.16
C VAL A 124 -0.44 -11.44 6.25
N ARG A 125 -0.57 -12.68 5.76
CA ARG A 125 -1.83 -13.42 5.82
C ARG A 125 -2.34 -13.54 7.25
N ALA A 126 -1.52 -14.04 8.17
CA ALA A 126 -1.91 -14.21 9.57
C ALA A 126 -2.30 -12.88 10.23
N GLY A 127 -1.56 -11.79 9.95
CA GLY A 127 -1.89 -10.46 10.45
C GLY A 127 -3.23 -9.93 9.91
N LEU A 128 -3.49 -10.11 8.62
CA LEU A 128 -4.76 -9.71 8.00
C LEU A 128 -5.95 -10.55 8.50
N GLU A 129 -5.78 -11.86 8.69
CA GLU A 129 -6.80 -12.75 9.28
C GLU A 129 -7.16 -12.30 10.70
N ARG A 130 -6.16 -11.90 11.50
CA ARG A 130 -6.38 -11.36 12.85
C ARG A 130 -7.19 -10.05 12.82
N VAL A 131 -6.82 -9.12 11.94
CA VAL A 131 -7.57 -7.86 11.76
C VAL A 131 -9.00 -8.13 11.30
N LEU A 132 -9.19 -9.06 10.37
CA LEU A 132 -10.51 -9.47 9.89
C LEU A 132 -11.38 -10.04 11.02
N ALA A 133 -10.81 -10.87 11.89
CA ALA A 133 -11.51 -11.39 13.06
C ALA A 133 -11.98 -10.26 13.99
N TRP A 134 -11.14 -9.26 14.28
CA TRP A 134 -11.56 -8.10 15.06
C TRP A 134 -12.68 -7.31 14.39
N CYS A 135 -12.61 -7.15 13.06
CA CYS A 135 -13.67 -6.46 12.33
C CYS A 135 -14.99 -7.21 12.42
N HIS A 136 -15.00 -8.53 12.32
CA HIS A 136 -16.21 -9.35 12.44
C HIS A 136 -16.82 -9.27 13.85
N GLU A 137 -16.01 -9.23 14.90
CA GLU A 137 -16.48 -9.09 16.28
C GLU A 137 -17.01 -7.67 16.56
N ILE A 138 -16.32 -6.63 16.06
CA ILE A 138 -16.63 -5.23 16.40
C ILE A 138 -17.72 -4.65 15.51
N ALA A 139 -17.75 -5.06 14.26
CA ALA A 139 -18.64 -4.54 13.21
C ALA A 139 -19.26 -5.68 12.39
N PRO A 140 -20.06 -6.57 13.00
CA PRO A 140 -20.66 -7.69 12.30
C PRO A 140 -21.49 -7.22 11.11
N GLY A 141 -21.36 -7.90 9.98
CA GLY A 141 -22.06 -7.58 8.74
C GLY A 141 -21.51 -6.36 7.97
N LYS A 142 -20.53 -5.63 8.49
CA LYS A 142 -19.86 -4.56 7.74
C LYS A 142 -18.81 -5.14 6.81
N GLN A 143 -18.72 -4.58 5.61
CA GLN A 143 -17.72 -4.99 4.63
C GLN A 143 -16.34 -4.47 5.02
N VAL A 144 -15.36 -5.38 5.07
CA VAL A 144 -13.95 -5.08 5.31
C VAL A 144 -13.22 -5.12 3.98
N GLY A 145 -12.48 -4.07 3.62
CA GLY A 145 -11.64 -4.04 2.43
C GLY A 145 -10.16 -4.10 2.84
N LEU A 146 -9.43 -5.13 2.40
CA LEU A 146 -8.01 -5.33 2.71
C LEU A 146 -7.22 -5.71 1.45
N ASN A 147 -7.37 -4.92 0.39
CA ASN A 147 -6.46 -5.00 -0.73
C ASN A 147 -5.20 -4.23 -0.36
N ILE A 148 -4.12 -4.93 -0.08
CA ILE A 148 -2.84 -4.32 0.25
C ILE A 148 -1.74 -4.72 -0.72
N VAL A 149 -0.71 -3.91 -0.76
CA VAL A 149 0.60 -4.27 -1.29
C VAL A 149 1.65 -3.90 -0.26
N LEU A 150 2.49 -4.86 0.11
CA LEU A 150 3.64 -4.68 1.01
C LEU A 150 4.90 -5.17 0.30
N SER A 151 5.95 -4.36 0.30
CA SER A 151 7.25 -4.75 -0.24
C SER A 151 8.38 -4.39 0.71
N ASP A 152 9.45 -5.19 0.70
CA ASP A 152 10.72 -4.89 1.35
C ASP A 152 11.85 -4.63 0.32
N GLY A 153 11.48 -4.51 -0.97
CA GLY A 153 12.39 -4.35 -2.10
C GLY A 153 12.95 -5.66 -2.66
N ARG A 154 12.81 -6.77 -1.94
CA ARG A 154 13.20 -8.13 -2.38
C ARG A 154 11.97 -8.98 -2.70
N GLN A 155 10.95 -8.85 -1.89
CA GLN A 155 9.67 -9.53 -2.03
C GLN A 155 8.56 -8.49 -2.10
N MET A 156 7.49 -8.83 -2.78
CA MET A 156 6.26 -8.05 -2.82
C MET A 156 5.10 -9.00 -2.59
N VAL A 157 4.28 -8.69 -1.60
CA VAL A 157 3.07 -9.44 -1.26
C VAL A 157 1.87 -8.56 -1.50
N ALA A 158 0.87 -9.11 -2.16
CA ALA A 158 -0.42 -8.47 -2.35
C ALA A 158 -1.55 -9.34 -1.80
N SER A 159 -2.56 -8.72 -1.21
CA SER A 159 -3.79 -9.38 -0.83
C SER A 159 -4.99 -8.78 -1.55
N ARG A 160 -6.03 -9.59 -1.74
CA ARG A 160 -7.31 -9.16 -2.29
C ARG A 160 -8.44 -9.56 -1.34
N LEU A 161 -9.13 -8.56 -0.79
CA LEU A 161 -10.35 -8.77 -0.01
C LEU A 161 -11.34 -7.63 -0.27
N ASN A 162 -12.47 -7.98 -0.89
CA ASN A 162 -13.61 -7.08 -1.13
C ASN A 162 -13.34 -5.83 -1.99
N ARG A 163 -12.23 -5.84 -2.77
CA ARG A 163 -11.95 -4.89 -3.86
C ARG A 163 -11.37 -5.65 -5.04
N SER A 164 -11.39 -5.06 -6.22
CA SER A 164 -10.74 -5.66 -7.39
C SER A 164 -9.22 -5.59 -7.25
N LEU A 165 -8.54 -6.65 -7.66
CA LEU A 165 -7.11 -6.70 -7.83
C LEU A 165 -6.83 -7.50 -9.11
N TRP A 166 -6.09 -6.90 -10.00
CA TRP A 166 -5.64 -7.52 -11.23
C TRP A 166 -4.14 -7.68 -11.19
N TYR A 167 -3.62 -8.74 -11.80
CA TYR A 167 -2.19 -8.88 -12.02
C TYR A 167 -1.94 -9.25 -13.49
N LEU A 168 -0.80 -8.84 -13.97
CA LEU A 168 -0.36 -9.12 -15.33
C LEU A 168 1.11 -9.49 -15.29
N CYS A 169 1.43 -10.66 -15.85
CA CYS A 169 2.80 -11.09 -16.11
C CYS A 169 3.14 -10.76 -17.56
N ARG A 170 4.30 -10.18 -17.78
CA ARG A 170 4.84 -9.90 -19.10
C ARG A 170 6.28 -10.36 -19.17
N ASP A 171 6.59 -11.06 -20.26
CA ASP A 171 7.94 -11.57 -20.50
C ASP A 171 8.81 -10.51 -21.20
N GLU A 172 8.18 -9.53 -21.86
CA GLU A 172 8.88 -8.48 -22.60
C GLU A 172 8.26 -7.11 -22.37
N ILE A 173 9.13 -6.09 -22.34
CA ILE A 173 8.72 -4.69 -22.42
C ILE A 173 8.76 -4.28 -23.88
N VAL A 174 7.59 -4.02 -24.46
CA VAL A 174 7.46 -3.56 -25.84
C VAL A 174 7.30 -2.05 -25.90
N ARG A 175 7.79 -1.45 -26.99
CA ARG A 175 7.53 -0.03 -27.24
C ARG A 175 6.07 0.16 -27.65
N CYS A 176 5.33 0.93 -26.88
CA CYS A 176 3.92 1.19 -27.16
C CYS A 176 3.75 1.87 -28.54
N PRO A 177 2.89 1.34 -29.43
CA PRO A 177 2.64 1.96 -30.73
C PRO A 177 1.95 3.33 -30.61
N VAL A 178 1.27 3.60 -29.49
CA VAL A 178 0.53 4.85 -29.25
C VAL A 178 1.46 5.94 -28.69
N CYS A 179 2.07 5.70 -27.51
CA CYS A 179 2.89 6.73 -26.86
C CYS A 179 4.39 6.62 -27.18
N LYS A 180 4.81 5.61 -27.95
CA LYS A 180 6.20 5.33 -28.37
C LYS A 180 7.19 5.07 -27.23
N GLN A 181 6.72 4.99 -26.00
CA GLN A 181 7.55 4.67 -24.83
C GLN A 181 7.61 3.17 -24.60
N PRO A 182 8.73 2.66 -24.05
CA PRO A 182 8.82 1.27 -23.59
C PRO A 182 7.90 1.10 -22.37
N HIS A 183 6.83 0.37 -22.53
CA HIS A 183 5.95 -0.02 -21.42
C HIS A 183 5.11 -1.24 -21.79
N VAL A 184 4.38 -1.75 -20.83
CA VAL A 184 3.43 -2.84 -21.02
C VAL A 184 2.33 -2.40 -21.98
N HIS A 185 2.10 -3.19 -23.04
CA HIS A 185 1.13 -2.88 -24.08
C HIS A 185 -0.29 -2.70 -23.50
N HIS A 186 -0.96 -1.62 -23.88
CA HIS A 186 -2.40 -1.47 -23.66
C HIS A 186 -3.13 -2.26 -24.74
N GLU A 187 -3.96 -3.22 -24.37
CA GLU A 187 -4.93 -3.78 -25.30
C GLU A 187 -6.05 -2.75 -25.49
N PRO A 188 -6.39 -2.38 -26.72
CA PRO A 188 -7.53 -1.51 -26.97
C PRO A 188 -8.81 -2.18 -26.47
N GLY A 189 -9.50 -1.57 -25.51
CA GLY A 189 -10.78 -2.03 -24.99
C GLY A 189 -10.76 -2.74 -23.66
N ALA A 190 -9.60 -2.96 -23.03
CA ALA A 190 -9.56 -3.38 -21.63
C ALA A 190 -9.93 -2.21 -20.71
N ALA A 191 -11.10 -2.26 -20.09
CA ALA A 191 -11.46 -1.34 -19.01
C ALA A 191 -10.64 -1.74 -17.77
N TYR A 192 -9.78 -0.85 -17.30
CA TYR A 192 -8.97 -1.01 -16.09
C TYR A 192 -9.69 -0.48 -14.86
#